data_1d92a8e993e43957cf6687d74b32bcc9
#
_entry.id   1d92a8e993e43957cf6687d74b32bcc9
#
_cell.length_a   1.000
_cell.length_b   1.000
_cell.length_c   1.000
_cell.angle_alpha   90.00
_cell.angle_beta   90.00
_cell.angle_gamma   90.00
#
_symmetry.space_group_name_H-M   'P 1'
#
loop_
_entity.id
_entity.type
_entity.pdbx_description
1 polymer ?
#
loop_
_entity_poly.entity_id
_entity_poly.type
_entity_poly.pdbx_seq_one_letter_code
_entity_poly.pdbx_strand_id
1 'polypeptide(L)' 'MTSIDELSKTGKKQLEDGQYEDALSSFERAISLNQNDPDLWNLKGIVLRSLGRYNEAVDCFNKSLEIDPRDKHSS' A
#
# COMPACT_ATOMS: atom_id res chain seq x y z
N MET A 1 2.67 -13.24 16.87
CA MET A 1 2.13 -11.92 16.51
C MET A 1 2.65 -11.49 15.14
N THR A 2 1.76 -11.00 14.30
CA THR A 2 2.16 -10.58 12.98
C THR A 2 2.69 -9.15 13.03
N SER A 3 3.92 -8.95 12.59
CA SER A 3 4.52 -7.62 12.55
C SER A 3 4.19 -6.91 11.24
N ILE A 4 4.43 -5.60 11.20
CA ILE A 4 4.26 -4.82 9.97
C ILE A 4 5.13 -5.39 8.85
N ASP A 5 6.38 -5.77 9.18
CA ASP A 5 7.29 -6.35 8.19
C ASP A 5 6.74 -7.64 7.60
N GLU A 6 6.17 -8.50 8.44
CA GLU A 6 5.58 -9.75 7.96
C GLU A 6 4.36 -9.50 7.10
N LEU A 7 3.49 -8.58 7.53
CA LEU A 7 2.30 -8.22 6.74
C LEU A 7 2.71 -7.63 5.40
N SER A 8 3.72 -6.77 5.40
CA SER A 8 4.21 -6.16 4.17
C SER A 8 4.78 -7.19 3.21
N LYS A 9 5.59 -8.11 3.71
CA LYS A 9 6.16 -9.19 2.88
C LYS A 9 5.06 -10.09 2.33
N THR A 10 4.09 -10.46 3.17
CA THR A 10 2.97 -11.29 2.75
C THR A 10 2.18 -10.59 1.66
N GLY A 11 1.89 -9.30 1.85
CA GLY A 11 1.15 -8.53 0.86
C GLY A 11 1.88 -8.41 -0.45
N LYS A 12 3.20 -8.18 -0.42
CA LYS A 12 4.01 -8.08 -1.63
C LYS A 12 4.00 -9.39 -2.41
N LYS A 13 4.12 -10.51 -1.70
CA LYS A 13 4.08 -11.81 -2.35
C LYS A 13 2.72 -12.08 -2.96
N GLN A 14 1.66 -11.76 -2.24
CA GLN A 14 0.30 -11.90 -2.75
C GLN A 14 0.09 -11.05 -3.99
N LEU A 15 0.63 -9.84 -3.98
CA LEU A 15 0.56 -8.95 -5.14
C LEU A 15 1.27 -9.55 -6.34
N GLU A 16 2.46 -10.09 -6.14
CA GLU A 16 3.21 -10.75 -7.21
C GLU A 16 2.47 -11.97 -7.77
N ASP A 17 1.77 -12.68 -6.89
CA ASP A 17 1.03 -13.89 -7.28
C ASP A 17 -0.33 -13.57 -7.91
N GLY A 18 -0.70 -12.31 -7.99
CA GLY A 18 -1.99 -11.91 -8.54
C GLY A 18 -3.13 -12.02 -7.56
N GLN A 19 -2.84 -12.26 -6.29
CA GLN A 19 -3.85 -12.35 -5.24
C GLN A 19 -4.13 -10.95 -4.70
N TYR A 20 -4.73 -10.12 -5.53
CA TYR A 20 -4.85 -8.69 -5.24
C TYR A 20 -5.73 -8.39 -4.02
N GLU A 21 -6.85 -9.11 -3.87
CA GLU A 21 -7.73 -8.86 -2.73
C GLU A 21 -7.06 -9.27 -1.41
N ASP A 22 -6.33 -10.36 -1.42
CA ASP A 22 -5.57 -10.80 -0.26
C ASP A 22 -4.46 -9.80 0.07
N ALA A 23 -3.76 -9.33 -0.96
CA ALA A 23 -2.71 -8.33 -0.79
C ALA A 23 -3.29 -7.04 -0.20
N LEU A 24 -4.46 -6.62 -0.68
CA LEU A 24 -5.13 -5.43 -0.15
C LEU A 24 -5.40 -5.58 1.34
N SER A 25 -5.91 -6.73 1.74
CA SER A 25 -6.19 -7.03 3.14
C SER A 25 -4.93 -6.94 3.99
N SER A 26 -3.83 -7.54 3.49
CA SER A 26 -2.54 -7.52 4.20
C SER A 26 -2.04 -6.09 4.40
N PHE A 27 -2.08 -5.29 3.35
CA PHE A 27 -1.60 -3.91 3.45
C PHE A 27 -2.50 -3.05 4.33
N GLU A 28 -3.81 -3.26 4.30
CA GLU A 28 -4.73 -2.54 5.19
C GLU A 28 -4.44 -2.84 6.65
N ARG A 29 -4.16 -4.10 6.97
CA ARG A 29 -3.80 -4.48 8.33
C ARG A 29 -2.48 -3.85 8.75
N ALA A 30 -1.51 -3.82 7.85
CA ALA A 30 -0.23 -3.17 8.14
C ALA A 30 -0.42 -1.67 8.38
N ILE A 31 -1.25 -1.02 7.57
CA ILE A 31 -1.54 0.40 7.72
C ILE A 31 -2.20 0.68 9.07
N SER A 32 -3.09 -0.20 9.53
CA SER A 32 -3.75 0.00 10.82
C SER A 32 -2.74 -0.03 11.98
N LEU A 33 -1.60 -0.68 11.79
CA LEU A 33 -0.54 -0.72 12.78
C LEU A 33 0.39 0.50 12.69
N ASN A 34 0.53 1.07 11.50
CA ASN A 34 1.35 2.27 11.30
C ASN A 34 0.80 3.07 10.12
N GLN A 35 -0.02 4.08 10.40
CA GLN A 35 -0.67 4.90 9.39
C GLN A 35 0.26 5.92 8.74
N ASN A 36 1.47 6.08 9.26
CA ASN A 36 2.43 7.06 8.76
C ASN A 36 3.53 6.46 7.90
N ASP A 37 3.32 5.25 7.40
CA ASP A 37 4.28 4.60 6.52
C ASP A 37 3.86 4.83 5.07
N PRO A 38 4.57 5.70 4.33
CA PRO A 38 4.18 6.02 2.96
C PRO A 38 4.28 4.82 2.02
N ASP A 39 5.20 3.90 2.29
CA ASP A 39 5.37 2.71 1.45
C ASP A 39 4.12 1.84 1.48
N LEU A 40 3.49 1.70 2.65
CA LEU A 40 2.28 0.90 2.78
C LEU A 40 1.13 1.50 1.99
N TRP A 41 0.98 2.82 2.06
CA TRP A 41 -0.06 3.51 1.28
C TRP A 41 0.19 3.36 -0.22
N ASN A 42 1.44 3.46 -0.62
CA ASN A 42 1.81 3.29 -2.03
C ASN A 42 1.50 1.87 -2.50
N LEU A 43 1.85 0.86 -1.71
CA LEU A 43 1.57 -0.53 -2.05
C LEU A 43 0.08 -0.80 -2.13
N LYS A 44 -0.69 -0.26 -1.20
CA LYS A 44 -2.14 -0.38 -1.25
C LYS A 44 -2.68 0.24 -2.53
N GLY A 45 -2.16 1.40 -2.92
CA GLY A 45 -2.57 2.04 -4.17
C GLY A 45 -2.28 1.17 -5.39
N ILE A 46 -1.13 0.51 -5.42
CA ILE A 46 -0.78 -0.39 -6.51
C ILE A 46 -1.79 -1.55 -6.61
N VAL A 47 -2.16 -2.12 -5.46
CA VAL A 47 -3.14 -3.20 -5.43
C VAL A 47 -4.49 -2.72 -5.94
N LEU A 48 -4.93 -1.56 -5.48
CA LEU A 48 -6.21 -1.00 -5.90
C LEU A 48 -6.23 -0.73 -7.40
N ARG A 49 -5.13 -0.21 -7.93
CA ARG A 49 -4.99 0.01 -9.37
C ARG A 49 -5.11 -1.31 -10.13
N SER A 50 -4.49 -2.36 -9.62
CA SER A 50 -4.57 -3.69 -10.24
C SER A 50 -5.98 -4.25 -10.21
N LEU A 51 -6.78 -3.86 -9.21
CA LEU A 51 -8.17 -4.27 -9.11
C LEU A 51 -9.11 -3.39 -9.95
N GLY A 52 -8.58 -2.36 -10.59
CA GLY A 52 -9.40 -1.42 -11.36
C GLY A 52 -10.06 -0.34 -10.52
N ARG A 53 -9.72 -0.24 -9.26
CA ARG A 53 -10.28 0.74 -8.32
C ARG A 53 -9.41 2.00 -8.32
N TYR A 54 -9.41 2.70 -9.44
CA TYR A 54 -8.44 3.78 -9.70
C TYR A 54 -8.62 4.99 -8.79
N ASN A 55 -9.85 5.35 -8.46
CA ASN A 55 -10.09 6.51 -7.58
C ASN A 55 -9.50 6.27 -6.20
N GLU A 56 -9.68 5.06 -5.67
CA GLU A 56 -9.13 4.69 -4.38
C GLU A 56 -7.61 4.61 -4.44
N ALA A 57 -7.08 4.13 -5.56
CA ALA A 57 -5.63 4.06 -5.74
C ALA A 57 -5.02 5.46 -5.69
N VAL A 58 -5.65 6.43 -6.37
CA VAL A 58 -5.17 7.81 -6.36
C VAL A 58 -5.18 8.38 -4.94
N ASP A 59 -6.22 8.09 -4.17
CA ASP A 59 -6.29 8.55 -2.79
C ASP A 59 -5.11 8.00 -1.97
N CYS A 60 -4.76 6.73 -2.18
CA CYS A 60 -3.64 6.12 -1.47
C CYS A 60 -2.30 6.73 -1.89
N PHE A 61 -2.11 6.99 -3.18
CA PHE A 61 -0.89 7.63 -3.66
C PHE A 61 -0.77 9.05 -3.11
N ASN A 62 -1.87 9.78 -3.06
CA ASN A 62 -1.88 11.12 -2.47
C ASN A 62 -1.55 11.07 -0.98
N LYS A 63 -2.08 10.08 -0.28
CA LYS A 63 -1.78 9.92 1.14
C LYS A 63 -0.30 9.63 1.35
N SER A 64 0.28 8.78 0.50
CA SER A 64 1.71 8.48 0.56
C SER A 64 2.54 9.76 0.39
N LEU A 65 2.16 10.62 -0.55
CA LEU A 65 2.86 11.88 -0.79
C LEU A 65 2.67 12.88 0.35
N GLU A 66 1.52 12.87 1.01
CA GLU A 66 1.31 13.72 2.19
C GLU A 66 2.25 13.34 3.33
N ILE A 67 2.48 12.04 3.50
CA ILE A 67 3.35 11.56 4.58
C ILE A 67 4.80 11.82 4.23
N ASP A 68 5.19 11.56 2.98
CA ASP A 68 6.57 11.73 2.52
C ASP A 68 6.57 12.50 1.21
N PRO A 69 6.69 13.82 1.27
CA PRO A 69 6.65 14.65 0.07
C PRO A 69 7.93 14.66 -0.74
N ARG A 70 8.93 13.87 -0.38
CA ARG A 70 10.22 13.87 -1.08
C ARG A 70 10.06 13.55 -2.56
N ASP A 71 9.08 12.73 -2.91
CA ASP A 71 8.86 12.35 -4.31
C ASP A 71 8.47 13.56 -5.17
N LYS A 72 7.93 14.60 -4.56
CA LYS A 72 7.56 15.80 -5.29
C LYS A 72 8.77 16.60 -5.76
N HIS A 73 9.91 16.36 -5.14
CA HIS A 73 11.14 17.09 -5.45
C HIS A 73 12.00 16.39 -6.48
N SER A 74 11.61 15.22 -6.90
CA SER A 74 12.40 14.45 -7.86
C SER A 74 12.13 14.87 -9.31
N SER A 75 11.19 15.74 -9.50
CA SER A 75 10.85 16.23 -10.84
C SER A 75 11.75 17.38 -11.27
#